data_cfb8477e82a7f26ab3c65ef054ca3cf0
#
_entry.id   cfb8477e82a7f26ab3c65ef054ca3cf0
#
_cell.length_a   1.000
_cell.length_b   1.000
_cell.length_c   1.000
_cell.angle_alpha   90.00
_cell.angle_beta   90.00
_cell.angle_gamma   90.00
#
_symmetry.space_group_name_H-M   'P 1'
#
loop_
_entity.id
_entity.type
_entity.pdbx_description
1 polymer ?
#
loop_
_entity_poly.entity_id
_entity_poly.type
_entity_poly.pdbx_seq_one_letter_code
_entity_poly.pdbx_strand_id
1 'polypeptide(L)'
;MPGKIKKMIDEIIQQRSKGNPAIMEMTIAKLILKGINPNKFDINSPDDMTIINKLLDIARQLNVNNLDNIEKSIRSSSSSKITEEDAVKDIKNQLNINDIKLVIFFASSNYNQQKISLLMEEEFKGCIVVGCSTAGELASGEILDNSIVAMAINSNIISDIKVELVGNIKKNLNLEPAFTSFEEYYKESLYNMSSEKFVGITLIDGLSMKEEKIMDLIGDRTNVFFVGGSAADNNEFVETYVSVNGYTSTDSVALILIKISDDAEFSVIKTQSFESLDYSFVANKVDEERRQVIEFNNRPAALEYADAVKADNIKEISKYFMSNPLGLMIEENNFFIRSPQRVIGTSMMFYCNILEGMEVKLLKATNIIDDTRRTIENKASELGKIDGIINFQCIHRTLELKKKNLSDEYAKIFKDIPTIGFSAYGEQYIGHINDTSTMLIFNLKTGK
;
A
#
# COMPACT_ATOMS: atom_id res chain seq x y z
N MET A 1 -22.30 -10.83 8.99
CA MET A 1 -22.48 -12.00 8.10
C MET A 1 -23.09 -13.14 8.90
N PRO A 2 -24.09 -13.84 8.39
CA PRO A 2 -24.59 -15.03 9.08
C PRO A 2 -23.53 -16.12 9.11
N GLY A 3 -23.53 -16.94 10.17
CA GLY A 3 -22.69 -18.13 10.31
C GLY A 3 -21.38 -17.99 11.07
N LYS A 4 -21.03 -16.81 11.60
CA LYS A 4 -19.83 -16.59 12.42
C LYS A 4 -19.85 -17.46 13.68
N ILE A 5 -20.99 -17.54 14.37
CA ILE A 5 -21.17 -18.37 15.55
C ILE A 5 -20.87 -19.84 15.23
N LYS A 6 -21.35 -20.36 14.10
CA LYS A 6 -21.09 -21.73 13.67
C LYS A 6 -19.60 -21.97 13.42
N LYS A 7 -18.95 -21.07 12.66
CA LYS A 7 -17.49 -21.15 12.40
C LYS A 7 -16.67 -21.14 13.69
N MET A 8 -17.00 -20.28 14.66
CA MET A 8 -16.33 -20.25 15.97
C MET A 8 -16.50 -21.54 16.76
N ILE A 9 -17.71 -22.09 16.76
CA ILE A 9 -18.01 -23.37 17.40
C ILE A 9 -17.15 -24.50 16.79
N ASP A 10 -17.14 -24.58 15.45
CA ASP A 10 -16.40 -25.63 14.74
C ASP A 10 -14.89 -25.52 14.99
N GLU A 11 -14.35 -24.31 14.98
CA GLU A 11 -12.94 -24.07 15.26
C GLU A 11 -12.55 -24.44 16.69
N ILE A 12 -13.36 -24.11 17.70
CA ILE A 12 -13.15 -24.54 19.09
C ILE A 12 -13.09 -26.07 19.17
N ILE A 13 -14.02 -26.74 18.51
CA ILE A 13 -14.10 -28.20 18.49
C ILE A 13 -12.88 -28.79 17.79
N GLN A 14 -12.50 -28.29 16.63
CA GLN A 14 -11.41 -28.80 15.81
C GLN A 14 -10.04 -28.61 16.49
N GLN A 15 -9.74 -27.40 16.94
CA GLN A 15 -8.44 -27.11 17.58
C GLN A 15 -8.23 -27.93 18.87
N ARG A 16 -9.30 -28.12 19.65
CA ARG A 16 -9.20 -28.86 20.88
C ARG A 16 -9.16 -30.36 20.67
N SER A 17 -9.95 -30.88 19.73
CA SER A 17 -10.02 -32.34 19.51
C SER A 17 -8.84 -32.87 18.72
N LYS A 18 -8.24 -32.06 17.84
CA LYS A 18 -7.18 -32.51 16.92
C LYS A 18 -7.54 -33.82 16.23
N GLY A 19 -8.82 -34.01 15.89
CA GLY A 19 -9.33 -35.23 15.28
C GLY A 19 -9.65 -36.38 16.23
N ASN A 20 -9.49 -36.21 17.56
CA ASN A 20 -9.85 -37.25 18.55
C ASN A 20 -11.36 -37.17 18.87
N PRO A 21 -12.15 -38.24 18.56
CA PRO A 21 -13.60 -38.22 18.73
C PRO A 21 -14.05 -38.04 20.20
N ALA A 22 -13.36 -38.62 21.17
CA ALA A 22 -13.72 -38.48 22.58
C ALA A 22 -13.51 -37.04 23.08
N ILE A 23 -12.45 -36.38 22.65
CA ILE A 23 -12.20 -34.96 22.99
C ILE A 23 -13.18 -34.05 22.26
N MET A 24 -13.60 -34.43 21.05
CA MET A 24 -14.67 -33.74 20.30
C MET A 24 -15.98 -33.73 21.08
N GLU A 25 -16.46 -34.91 21.52
CA GLU A 25 -17.67 -35.04 22.33
C GLU A 25 -17.58 -34.28 23.67
N MET A 26 -16.44 -34.37 24.35
CA MET A 26 -16.20 -33.60 25.58
C MET A 26 -16.26 -32.06 25.32
N THR A 27 -15.76 -31.63 24.20
CA THR A 27 -15.78 -30.18 23.83
C THR A 27 -17.18 -29.71 23.54
N ILE A 28 -17.95 -30.49 22.79
CA ILE A 28 -19.38 -30.24 22.51
C ILE A 28 -20.18 -30.17 23.81
N ALA A 29 -20.00 -31.16 24.71
CA ALA A 29 -20.66 -31.18 26.02
C ALA A 29 -20.32 -29.91 26.83
N LYS A 30 -19.05 -29.47 26.84
CA LYS A 30 -18.64 -28.26 27.55
C LYS A 30 -19.29 -26.99 26.96
N LEU A 31 -19.43 -26.87 25.64
CA LEU A 31 -20.13 -25.76 25.00
C LEU A 31 -21.61 -25.74 25.43
N ILE A 32 -22.27 -26.89 25.45
CA ILE A 32 -23.67 -27.02 25.89
C ILE A 32 -23.82 -26.63 27.35
N LEU A 33 -22.96 -27.11 28.23
CA LEU A 33 -22.96 -26.76 29.66
C LEU A 33 -22.74 -25.28 29.91
N LYS A 34 -22.04 -24.60 29.02
CA LYS A 34 -21.84 -23.15 29.02
C LYS A 34 -22.97 -22.40 28.32
N GLY A 35 -24.05 -23.09 27.92
CA GLY A 35 -25.26 -22.49 27.32
C GLY A 35 -25.15 -22.20 25.83
N ILE A 36 -24.20 -22.82 25.13
CA ILE A 36 -24.10 -22.75 23.68
C ILE A 36 -24.29 -24.14 23.09
N ASN A 37 -25.45 -24.40 22.50
CA ASN A 37 -25.73 -25.66 21.83
C ASN A 37 -25.30 -25.59 20.36
N PRO A 38 -24.21 -26.31 19.94
CA PRO A 38 -23.70 -26.28 18.57
C PRO A 38 -24.74 -26.62 17.50
N ASN A 39 -25.70 -27.47 17.81
CA ASN A 39 -26.70 -27.92 16.86
C ASN A 39 -27.79 -26.87 16.57
N LYS A 40 -27.79 -25.75 17.29
CA LYS A 40 -28.73 -24.64 17.05
C LYS A 40 -28.19 -23.60 16.04
N PHE A 41 -26.96 -23.78 15.60
CA PHE A 41 -26.28 -22.84 14.71
C PHE A 41 -25.82 -23.54 13.44
N ASP A 42 -26.10 -22.93 12.31
CA ASP A 42 -25.64 -23.31 10.99
C ASP A 42 -24.98 -22.10 10.29
N ILE A 43 -24.52 -22.28 9.04
CA ILE A 43 -23.87 -21.24 8.26
C ILE A 43 -24.78 -20.05 7.90
N ASN A 44 -26.09 -20.18 8.08
CA ASN A 44 -27.08 -19.13 7.81
C ASN A 44 -27.62 -18.50 9.09
N SER A 45 -27.22 -19.00 10.25
CA SER A 45 -27.68 -18.47 11.55
C SER A 45 -27.20 -17.02 11.71
N PRO A 46 -28.08 -16.09 12.12
CA PRO A 46 -27.69 -14.70 12.36
C PRO A 46 -26.66 -14.61 13.49
N ASP A 47 -25.72 -13.69 13.34
CA ASP A 47 -24.69 -13.46 14.34
C ASP A 47 -25.27 -12.64 15.51
N ASP A 48 -24.93 -13.07 16.73
CA ASP A 48 -25.29 -12.43 18.00
C ASP A 48 -23.99 -12.14 18.77
N MET A 49 -23.70 -10.87 19.00
CA MET A 49 -22.49 -10.43 19.68
C MET A 49 -22.36 -10.96 21.10
N THR A 50 -23.49 -11.19 21.79
CA THR A 50 -23.50 -11.78 23.13
C THR A 50 -22.99 -13.22 23.09
N ILE A 51 -23.40 -13.99 22.09
CA ILE A 51 -22.97 -15.37 21.88
C ILE A 51 -21.51 -15.41 21.40
N ILE A 52 -21.13 -14.52 20.51
CA ILE A 52 -19.74 -14.39 20.02
C ILE A 52 -18.79 -14.10 21.18
N ASN A 53 -19.08 -13.09 22.00
CA ASN A 53 -18.25 -12.75 23.17
C ASN A 53 -18.15 -13.93 24.16
N LYS A 54 -19.26 -14.63 24.35
CA LYS A 54 -19.29 -15.84 25.20
C LYS A 54 -18.43 -16.97 24.63
N LEU A 55 -18.40 -17.16 23.31
CA LEU A 55 -17.54 -18.13 22.64
C LEU A 55 -16.06 -17.77 22.79
N LEU A 56 -15.69 -16.48 22.68
CA LEU A 56 -14.35 -16.00 22.92
C LEU A 56 -13.85 -16.30 24.35
N ASP A 57 -14.72 -16.06 25.35
CA ASP A 57 -14.40 -16.38 26.74
C ASP A 57 -14.25 -17.89 27.00
N ILE A 58 -15.10 -18.69 26.37
CA ILE A 58 -15.02 -20.15 26.43
C ILE A 58 -13.71 -20.64 25.80
N ALA A 59 -13.33 -20.10 24.67
CA ALA A 59 -12.10 -20.45 23.98
C ALA A 59 -10.85 -20.16 24.82
N ARG A 60 -10.78 -18.97 25.44
CA ARG A 60 -9.71 -18.61 26.38
C ARG A 60 -9.61 -19.63 27.53
N GLN A 61 -10.74 -20.02 28.13
CA GLN A 61 -10.79 -21.01 29.20
C GLN A 61 -10.40 -22.42 28.77
N LEU A 62 -10.54 -22.71 27.48
CA LEU A 62 -10.19 -24.01 26.89
C LEU A 62 -8.78 -24.05 26.31
N ASN A 63 -7.99 -22.97 26.44
CA ASN A 63 -6.68 -22.76 25.81
C ASN A 63 -6.73 -22.99 24.28
N VAL A 64 -7.84 -22.59 23.66
CA VAL A 64 -7.98 -22.53 22.22
C VAL A 64 -7.44 -21.17 21.80
N ASN A 65 -6.30 -21.16 21.16
CA ASN A 65 -5.65 -19.95 20.68
C ASN A 65 -6.22 -19.58 19.31
N ASN A 66 -6.23 -18.27 19.01
CA ASN A 66 -6.56 -17.75 17.68
C ASN A 66 -8.06 -17.73 17.28
N LEU A 67 -9.02 -17.87 18.21
CA LEU A 67 -10.42 -17.55 17.90
C LEU A 67 -10.63 -16.05 17.57
N ASP A 68 -9.81 -15.18 18.14
CA ASP A 68 -9.74 -13.77 17.75
C ASP A 68 -9.34 -13.61 16.27
N ASN A 69 -8.78 -14.64 15.65
CA ASN A 69 -8.39 -14.67 14.23
C ASN A 69 -9.57 -14.86 13.28
N ILE A 70 -10.66 -15.48 13.75
CA ILE A 70 -11.90 -15.62 12.96
C ILE A 70 -12.59 -14.26 12.76
N GLU A 71 -12.22 -13.27 13.61
CA GLU A 71 -12.75 -11.91 13.54
C GLU A 71 -11.97 -10.96 12.65
N LYS A 72 -10.68 -11.23 12.41
CA LYS A 72 -9.85 -10.32 11.63
C LYS A 72 -10.05 -10.54 10.14
N SER A 73 -10.49 -9.51 9.46
CA SER A 73 -10.64 -9.50 8.00
C SER A 73 -9.35 -9.12 7.29
N ILE A 74 -8.42 -8.50 8.03
CA ILE A 74 -7.10 -8.08 7.56
C ILE A 74 -6.07 -8.46 8.61
N ARG A 75 -4.94 -8.99 8.15
CA ARG A 75 -3.74 -9.20 8.96
C ARG A 75 -2.50 -8.70 8.23
N SER A 76 -1.63 -8.08 8.98
CA SER A 76 -0.27 -7.73 8.54
C SER A 76 0.76 -8.55 9.30
N SER A 77 1.89 -8.77 8.67
CA SER A 77 3.04 -9.47 9.25
C SER A 77 4.34 -8.92 8.70
N SER A 78 5.42 -9.17 9.42
CA SER A 78 6.79 -8.84 8.99
C SER A 78 7.73 -9.98 9.34
N SER A 79 8.82 -10.12 8.57
CA SER A 79 9.91 -11.04 8.88
C SER A 79 11.24 -10.48 8.41
N SER A 80 12.26 -10.57 9.26
CA SER A 80 13.65 -10.22 8.97
C SER A 80 14.55 -11.46 8.94
N LYS A 81 13.99 -12.63 8.62
CA LYS A 81 14.76 -13.86 8.45
C LYS A 81 15.66 -13.76 7.24
N ILE A 82 16.86 -14.33 7.33
CA ILE A 82 17.90 -14.17 6.28
C ILE A 82 17.56 -14.95 5.01
N THR A 83 16.97 -16.16 5.15
CA THR A 83 16.62 -16.99 3.99
C THR A 83 15.18 -16.73 3.57
N GLU A 84 14.92 -16.83 2.26
CA GLU A 84 13.59 -16.62 1.70
C GLU A 84 12.60 -17.64 2.28
N GLU A 85 13.00 -18.91 2.44
CA GLU A 85 12.17 -19.97 2.99
C GLU A 85 11.73 -19.67 4.43
N ASP A 86 12.67 -19.28 5.28
CA ASP A 86 12.37 -18.97 6.67
C ASP A 86 11.51 -17.70 6.78
N ALA A 87 11.79 -16.69 5.94
CA ALA A 87 11.04 -15.44 5.91
C ALA A 87 9.58 -15.68 5.48
N VAL A 88 9.35 -16.41 4.40
CA VAL A 88 7.99 -16.71 3.91
C VAL A 88 7.23 -17.62 4.87
N LYS A 89 7.89 -18.62 5.47
CA LYS A 89 7.28 -19.47 6.49
C LYS A 89 6.88 -18.68 7.74
N ASP A 90 7.70 -17.73 8.16
CA ASP A 90 7.38 -16.83 9.28
C ASP A 90 6.17 -15.94 8.94
N ILE A 91 6.13 -15.35 7.77
CA ILE A 91 4.97 -14.61 7.23
C ILE A 91 3.71 -15.47 7.25
N LYS A 92 3.78 -16.70 6.70
CA LYS A 92 2.63 -17.63 6.67
C LYS A 92 2.05 -17.93 8.04
N ASN A 93 2.92 -18.18 9.01
CA ASN A 93 2.50 -18.46 10.38
C ASN A 93 1.75 -17.28 11.04
N GLN A 94 2.10 -16.05 10.68
CA GLN A 94 1.49 -14.84 11.23
C GLN A 94 0.20 -14.45 10.49
N LEU A 95 0.08 -14.70 9.17
CA LEU A 95 -1.06 -14.34 8.34
C LEU A 95 -2.19 -15.39 8.35
N ASN A 96 -2.46 -15.98 9.49
CA ASN A 96 -3.50 -17.02 9.62
C ASN A 96 -4.90 -16.40 9.72
N ILE A 97 -5.57 -16.20 8.56
CA ILE A 97 -7.00 -15.83 8.43
C ILE A 97 -7.66 -16.73 7.38
N ASN A 98 -8.99 -16.84 7.45
CA ASN A 98 -9.78 -17.66 6.52
C ASN A 98 -10.23 -16.84 5.30
N ASP A 99 -10.54 -17.54 4.20
CA ASP A 99 -11.14 -17.00 2.97
C ASP A 99 -10.31 -15.83 2.37
N ILE A 100 -8.98 -15.95 2.35
CA ILE A 100 -8.08 -14.93 1.81
C ILE A 100 -8.39 -14.72 0.32
N LYS A 101 -8.55 -13.47 -0.09
CA LYS A 101 -8.69 -13.06 -1.50
C LYS A 101 -7.41 -12.47 -2.06
N LEU A 102 -6.67 -11.73 -1.23
CA LEU A 102 -5.43 -11.06 -1.60
C LEU A 102 -4.37 -11.27 -0.54
N VAL A 103 -3.18 -11.64 -0.96
CA VAL A 103 -1.94 -11.42 -0.22
C VAL A 103 -1.10 -10.42 -1.00
N ILE A 104 -0.81 -9.28 -0.39
CA ILE A 104 0.13 -8.31 -0.94
C ILE A 104 1.38 -8.29 -0.08
N PHE A 105 2.57 -8.32 -0.69
CA PHE A 105 3.83 -8.33 0.02
C PHE A 105 4.83 -7.33 -0.57
N PHE A 106 5.72 -6.84 0.28
CA PHE A 106 6.81 -5.95 -0.09
C PHE A 106 8.09 -6.53 0.50
N ALA A 107 9.08 -6.79 -0.34
CA ALA A 107 10.30 -7.49 0.04
C ALA A 107 11.54 -6.69 -0.31
N SER A 108 12.47 -6.57 0.64
CA SER A 108 13.77 -5.96 0.39
C SER A 108 14.43 -6.53 -0.88
N SER A 109 15.06 -5.67 -1.66
CA SER A 109 15.84 -6.07 -2.84
C SER A 109 16.98 -7.05 -2.53
N ASN A 110 17.35 -7.21 -1.26
CA ASN A 110 18.37 -8.16 -0.83
C ASN A 110 17.94 -9.63 -0.90
N TYR A 111 16.64 -9.90 -0.96
CA TYR A 111 16.13 -11.24 -1.23
C TYR A 111 16.12 -11.55 -2.73
N ASN A 112 16.21 -12.84 -3.08
CA ASN A 112 15.92 -13.29 -4.43
C ASN A 112 14.42 -13.13 -4.72
N GLN A 113 14.07 -12.12 -5.51
CA GLN A 113 12.68 -11.71 -5.75
C GLN A 113 11.86 -12.80 -6.43
N GLN A 114 12.44 -13.54 -7.38
CA GLN A 114 11.76 -14.68 -8.04
C GLN A 114 11.45 -15.78 -7.05
N LYS A 115 12.39 -16.09 -6.16
CA LYS A 115 12.23 -17.13 -5.14
C LYS A 115 11.18 -16.74 -4.09
N ILE A 116 11.21 -15.49 -3.60
CA ILE A 116 10.17 -14.99 -2.68
C ILE A 116 8.78 -15.10 -3.30
N SER A 117 8.63 -14.63 -4.54
CA SER A 117 7.34 -14.66 -5.24
C SER A 117 6.79 -16.08 -5.38
N LEU A 118 7.63 -17.04 -5.78
CA LEU A 118 7.25 -18.45 -5.88
C LEU A 118 6.84 -19.04 -4.53
N LEU A 119 7.63 -18.82 -3.49
CA LEU A 119 7.34 -19.33 -2.15
C LEU A 119 6.05 -18.71 -1.59
N MET A 120 5.82 -17.42 -1.80
CA MET A 120 4.58 -16.74 -1.39
C MET A 120 3.37 -17.33 -2.12
N GLU A 121 3.46 -17.57 -3.42
CA GLU A 121 2.37 -18.22 -4.16
C GLU A 121 2.12 -19.65 -3.67
N GLU A 122 3.18 -20.43 -3.43
CA GLU A 122 3.08 -21.79 -2.92
C GLU A 122 2.40 -21.87 -1.55
N GLU A 123 2.70 -20.93 -0.63
CA GLU A 123 2.14 -20.89 0.72
C GLU A 123 0.71 -20.34 0.77
N PHE A 124 0.33 -19.49 -0.20
CA PHE A 124 -0.99 -18.85 -0.24
C PHE A 124 -1.82 -19.25 -1.46
N LYS A 125 -1.76 -20.55 -1.84
CA LYS A 125 -2.55 -21.10 -2.95
C LYS A 125 -4.03 -20.80 -2.82
N GLY A 126 -4.64 -20.40 -3.94
CA GLY A 126 -6.08 -20.17 -4.04
C GLY A 126 -6.52 -18.71 -3.80
N CYS A 127 -5.60 -17.80 -3.56
CA CYS A 127 -5.83 -16.36 -3.58
C CYS A 127 -4.86 -15.65 -4.55
N ILE A 128 -5.11 -14.38 -4.81
CA ILE A 128 -4.18 -13.53 -5.57
C ILE A 128 -3.00 -13.17 -4.68
N VAL A 129 -1.78 -13.36 -5.19
CA VAL A 129 -0.53 -12.99 -4.52
C VAL A 129 0.22 -11.98 -5.37
N VAL A 130 0.45 -10.77 -4.86
CA VAL A 130 1.15 -9.70 -5.56
C VAL A 130 2.20 -9.05 -4.68
N GLY A 131 3.24 -8.49 -5.28
CA GLY A 131 4.27 -7.79 -4.51
C GLY A 131 5.28 -7.06 -5.37
N CYS A 132 6.27 -6.44 -4.72
CA CYS A 132 7.38 -5.79 -5.40
C CYS A 132 8.63 -5.73 -4.52
N SER A 133 9.78 -5.43 -5.15
CA SER A 133 11.02 -5.11 -4.46
C SER A 133 10.97 -3.69 -3.87
N THR A 134 11.75 -3.45 -2.82
CA THR A 134 11.64 -2.24 -2.00
C THR A 134 13.00 -1.67 -1.59
N ALA A 135 12.98 -0.44 -1.06
CA ALA A 135 14.12 0.22 -0.43
C ALA A 135 13.90 0.46 1.10
N GLY A 136 13.25 -0.51 1.74
CA GLY A 136 12.87 -0.49 3.14
C GLY A 136 11.37 -0.67 3.32
N GLU A 137 10.97 -1.32 4.40
CA GLU A 137 9.61 -1.76 4.65
C GLU A 137 8.99 -1.06 5.86
N LEU A 138 7.66 -0.93 5.84
CA LEU A 138 6.85 -0.42 6.95
C LEU A 138 5.89 -1.51 7.41
N ALA A 139 5.92 -1.82 8.70
CA ALA A 139 4.94 -2.70 9.35
C ALA A 139 4.18 -1.94 10.46
N SER A 140 3.21 -2.59 11.09
CA SER A 140 2.47 -2.02 12.23
C SER A 140 3.44 -1.68 13.38
N GLY A 141 3.80 -0.40 13.51
CA GLY A 141 4.68 0.10 14.57
C GLY A 141 6.19 -0.02 14.32
N GLU A 142 6.63 -0.39 13.12
CA GLU A 142 8.04 -0.59 12.78
C GLU A 142 8.38 -0.06 11.38
N ILE A 143 9.54 0.57 11.23
CA ILE A 143 10.21 0.78 9.94
C ILE A 143 11.37 -0.20 9.90
N LEU A 144 11.41 -1.01 8.86
CA LEU A 144 12.32 -2.14 8.72
C LEU A 144 13.24 -1.97 7.50
N ASP A 145 14.37 -2.65 7.56
CA ASP A 145 15.29 -2.82 6.45
C ASP A 145 15.60 -4.32 6.31
N ASN A 146 15.91 -4.77 5.10
CA ASN A 146 16.26 -6.17 4.83
C ASN A 146 15.19 -7.16 5.31
N SER A 147 13.94 -6.84 5.08
CA SER A 147 12.80 -7.60 5.57
C SER A 147 11.78 -7.89 4.46
N ILE A 148 10.78 -8.68 4.80
CA ILE A 148 9.56 -8.82 4.03
C ILE A 148 8.39 -8.42 4.93
N VAL A 149 7.47 -7.63 4.40
CA VAL A 149 6.17 -7.36 5.03
C VAL A 149 5.06 -7.87 4.13
N ALA A 150 3.99 -8.36 4.71
CA ALA A 150 2.87 -8.88 3.95
C ALA A 150 1.53 -8.63 4.65
N MET A 151 0.47 -8.49 3.86
CA MET A 151 -0.90 -8.34 4.34
C MET A 151 -1.80 -9.34 3.63
N ALA A 152 -2.59 -10.06 4.42
CA ALA A 152 -3.67 -10.89 3.93
C ALA A 152 -5.01 -10.17 4.14
N ILE A 153 -5.85 -10.14 3.11
CA ILE A 153 -7.18 -9.54 3.10
C ILE A 153 -8.18 -10.59 2.65
N ASN A 154 -9.26 -10.78 3.41
CA ASN A 154 -10.23 -11.82 3.14
C ASN A 154 -11.52 -11.32 2.45
N SER A 155 -12.44 -12.25 2.21
CA SER A 155 -13.73 -12.00 1.53
C SER A 155 -14.67 -11.03 2.25
N ASN A 156 -14.42 -10.69 3.51
CA ASN A 156 -15.22 -9.69 4.22
C ASN A 156 -14.93 -8.27 3.70
N ILE A 157 -13.71 -8.04 3.22
CA ILE A 157 -13.28 -6.75 2.65
C ILE A 157 -13.36 -6.79 1.13
N ILE A 158 -12.86 -7.86 0.50
CA ILE A 158 -12.73 -7.99 -0.96
C ILE A 158 -13.75 -9.01 -1.45
N SER A 159 -14.77 -8.56 -2.19
CA SER A 159 -15.74 -9.48 -2.81
C SER A 159 -15.13 -10.19 -4.01
N ASP A 160 -14.37 -9.46 -4.83
CA ASP A 160 -13.71 -10.00 -6.03
C ASP A 160 -12.44 -9.22 -6.38
N ILE A 161 -11.52 -9.85 -7.13
CA ILE A 161 -10.23 -9.25 -7.49
C ILE A 161 -9.71 -9.84 -8.80
N LYS A 162 -9.21 -8.98 -9.66
CA LYS A 162 -8.52 -9.34 -10.88
C LYS A 162 -7.18 -8.62 -10.97
N VAL A 163 -6.14 -9.31 -11.43
CA VAL A 163 -4.80 -8.74 -11.60
C VAL A 163 -4.30 -9.00 -13.02
N GLU A 164 -3.60 -8.00 -13.57
CA GLU A 164 -2.90 -8.09 -14.84
C GLU A 164 -1.46 -7.58 -14.68
N LEU A 165 -0.52 -8.30 -15.30
CA LEU A 165 0.89 -7.90 -15.36
C LEU A 165 1.24 -7.52 -16.79
N VAL A 166 1.62 -6.27 -17.00
CA VAL A 166 2.01 -5.76 -18.32
C VAL A 166 3.52 -5.53 -18.36
N GLY A 167 4.22 -6.23 -19.22
CA GLY A 167 5.67 -6.12 -19.40
C GLY A 167 6.07 -5.25 -20.58
N ASN A 168 7.41 -5.02 -20.71
CA ASN A 168 8.02 -4.27 -21.81
C ASN A 168 7.53 -2.81 -21.89
N ILE A 169 7.27 -2.20 -20.72
CA ILE A 169 6.66 -0.86 -20.62
C ILE A 169 7.61 0.26 -21.08
N LYS A 170 8.92 0.05 -20.98
CA LYS A 170 9.93 1.03 -21.44
C LYS A 170 9.86 1.28 -22.93
N LYS A 171 9.65 0.21 -23.72
CA LYS A 171 9.66 0.26 -25.18
C LYS A 171 8.26 0.35 -25.80
N ASN A 172 7.31 -0.39 -25.25
CA ASN A 172 5.97 -0.53 -25.82
C ASN A 172 4.92 -0.54 -24.71
N LEU A 173 4.69 0.62 -24.10
CA LEU A 173 3.65 0.76 -23.09
C LEU A 173 2.28 0.68 -23.75
N ASN A 174 1.57 -0.42 -23.48
CA ASN A 174 0.19 -0.63 -23.93
C ASN A 174 -0.60 -1.35 -22.83
N LEU A 175 -1.54 -0.64 -22.20
CA LEU A 175 -2.40 -1.15 -21.13
C LEU A 175 -3.75 -1.67 -21.63
N GLU A 176 -4.10 -1.49 -22.92
CA GLU A 176 -5.40 -1.91 -23.47
C GLU A 176 -5.72 -3.40 -23.29
N PRO A 177 -4.75 -4.34 -23.43
CA PRO A 177 -5.06 -5.75 -23.14
C PRO A 177 -5.46 -6.01 -21.69
N ALA A 178 -4.85 -5.30 -20.74
CA ALA A 178 -5.20 -5.40 -19.32
C ALA A 178 -6.58 -4.79 -19.05
N PHE A 179 -6.88 -3.64 -19.63
CA PHE A 179 -8.20 -3.00 -19.52
C PHE A 179 -9.32 -3.87 -20.09
N THR A 180 -9.10 -4.45 -21.28
CA THR A 180 -10.04 -5.38 -21.90
C THR A 180 -10.25 -6.62 -21.01
N SER A 181 -9.18 -7.18 -20.44
CA SER A 181 -9.28 -8.31 -19.52
C SER A 181 -10.12 -8.00 -18.27
N PHE A 182 -9.99 -6.81 -17.70
CA PHE A 182 -10.82 -6.38 -16.59
C PHE A 182 -12.29 -6.26 -16.98
N GLU A 183 -12.59 -5.62 -18.11
CA GLU A 183 -13.97 -5.45 -18.61
C GLU A 183 -14.63 -6.81 -18.91
N GLU A 184 -13.90 -7.74 -19.54
CA GLU A 184 -14.39 -9.09 -19.80
C GLU A 184 -14.65 -9.89 -18.52
N TYR A 185 -13.76 -9.75 -17.53
CA TYR A 185 -13.88 -10.45 -16.24
C TYR A 185 -15.07 -9.96 -15.42
N TYR A 186 -15.21 -8.64 -15.24
CA TYR A 186 -16.30 -8.04 -14.47
C TYR A 186 -17.59 -7.87 -15.28
N LYS A 187 -17.56 -8.08 -16.61
CA LYS A 187 -18.67 -7.87 -17.55
C LYS A 187 -19.23 -6.45 -17.47
N GLU A 188 -18.37 -5.49 -17.25
CA GLU A 188 -18.68 -4.08 -17.08
C GLU A 188 -17.55 -3.24 -17.65
N SER A 189 -17.88 -2.14 -18.35
CA SER A 189 -16.88 -1.19 -18.83
C SER A 189 -16.20 -0.49 -17.66
N LEU A 190 -14.87 -0.34 -17.70
CA LEU A 190 -14.08 0.37 -16.71
C LEU A 190 -14.60 1.79 -16.45
N TYR A 191 -15.10 2.47 -17.49
CA TYR A 191 -15.69 3.80 -17.37
C TYR A 191 -16.96 3.83 -16.51
N ASN A 192 -17.75 2.75 -16.50
CA ASN A 192 -19.00 2.63 -15.75
C ASN A 192 -18.82 2.08 -14.34
N MET A 193 -17.65 1.51 -14.03
CA MET A 193 -17.39 0.95 -12.71
C MET A 193 -17.49 2.04 -11.62
N SER A 194 -18.21 1.72 -10.55
CA SER A 194 -18.40 2.64 -9.42
C SER A 194 -17.10 2.85 -8.66
N SER A 195 -16.65 4.10 -8.56
CA SER A 195 -15.50 4.50 -7.74
C SER A 195 -15.70 4.30 -6.22
N GLU A 196 -16.92 3.99 -5.77
CA GLU A 196 -17.19 3.63 -4.37
C GLU A 196 -17.05 2.12 -4.12
N LYS A 197 -17.17 1.30 -5.20
CA LYS A 197 -17.13 -0.16 -5.11
C LYS A 197 -15.84 -0.78 -5.62
N PHE A 198 -15.12 -0.06 -6.45
CA PHE A 198 -13.86 -0.51 -7.03
C PHE A 198 -12.71 0.41 -6.66
N VAL A 199 -11.56 -0.19 -6.38
CA VAL A 199 -10.29 0.51 -6.21
C VAL A 199 -9.18 -0.26 -6.91
N GLY A 200 -8.26 0.46 -7.52
CA GLY A 200 -7.10 -0.10 -8.17
C GLY A 200 -5.83 0.07 -7.34
N ILE A 201 -4.94 -0.91 -7.41
CA ILE A 201 -3.55 -0.77 -6.95
C ILE A 201 -2.63 -0.92 -8.16
N THR A 202 -1.60 -0.06 -8.26
CA THR A 202 -0.53 -0.22 -9.23
C THR A 202 0.80 -0.46 -8.52
N LEU A 203 1.56 -1.46 -9.00
CA LEU A 203 2.97 -1.63 -8.64
C LEU A 203 3.77 -1.51 -9.94
N ILE A 204 4.67 -0.53 -10.02
CA ILE A 204 5.36 -0.16 -11.26
C ILE A 204 6.86 -0.39 -11.07
N ASP A 205 7.57 -0.89 -12.10
CA ASP A 205 9.04 -0.86 -12.14
C ASP A 205 9.54 0.57 -11.98
N GLY A 206 10.16 0.88 -10.82
CA GLY A 206 10.58 2.23 -10.44
C GLY A 206 11.75 2.78 -11.26
N LEU A 207 12.34 1.97 -12.14
CA LEU A 207 13.38 2.40 -13.07
C LEU A 207 12.85 2.52 -14.51
N SER A 208 11.52 2.45 -14.69
CA SER A 208 10.87 2.50 -16.01
C SER A 208 10.78 3.90 -16.59
N MET A 209 10.66 4.93 -15.74
CA MET A 209 10.32 6.32 -16.12
C MET A 209 9.00 6.39 -16.93
N LYS A 210 8.02 5.52 -16.60
CA LYS A 210 6.73 5.44 -17.30
C LYS A 210 5.53 5.72 -16.39
N GLU A 211 5.79 6.06 -15.13
CA GLU A 211 4.78 6.22 -14.10
C GLU A 211 3.70 7.23 -14.50
N GLU A 212 4.08 8.43 -14.98
CA GLU A 212 3.14 9.45 -15.43
C GLU A 212 2.25 8.93 -16.54
N LYS A 213 2.88 8.33 -17.56
CA LYS A 213 2.15 7.82 -18.72
C LYS A 213 1.20 6.67 -18.39
N ILE A 214 1.60 5.80 -17.44
CA ILE A 214 0.74 4.73 -16.94
C ILE A 214 -0.48 5.34 -16.25
N MET A 215 -0.26 6.32 -15.37
CA MET A 215 -1.36 6.97 -14.64
C MET A 215 -2.28 7.77 -15.56
N ASP A 216 -1.75 8.43 -16.60
CA ASP A 216 -2.55 9.11 -17.62
C ASP A 216 -3.45 8.12 -18.37
N LEU A 217 -2.89 6.99 -18.86
CA LEU A 217 -3.66 5.94 -19.54
C LEU A 217 -4.77 5.35 -18.65
N ILE A 218 -4.51 5.19 -17.36
CA ILE A 218 -5.52 4.73 -16.39
C ILE A 218 -6.62 5.81 -16.24
N GLY A 219 -6.24 7.08 -16.03
CA GLY A 219 -7.17 8.19 -15.84
C GLY A 219 -8.05 8.45 -17.06
N ASP A 220 -7.51 8.25 -18.27
CA ASP A 220 -8.28 8.36 -19.52
C ASP A 220 -9.31 7.23 -19.69
N ARG A 221 -9.10 6.07 -19.01
CA ARG A 221 -9.91 4.86 -19.20
C ARG A 221 -10.97 4.63 -18.11
N THR A 222 -10.76 5.14 -16.90
CA THR A 222 -11.65 4.84 -15.77
C THR A 222 -11.74 5.96 -14.76
N ASN A 223 -12.88 6.03 -14.05
CA ASN A 223 -13.08 6.85 -12.86
C ASN A 223 -12.73 6.10 -11.56
N VAL A 224 -12.32 4.83 -11.65
CA VAL A 224 -11.85 4.06 -10.49
C VAL A 224 -10.52 4.64 -10.02
N PHE A 225 -10.40 4.90 -8.73
CA PHE A 225 -9.18 5.44 -8.14
C PHE A 225 -8.09 4.38 -8.10
N PHE A 226 -6.95 4.64 -8.73
CA PHE A 226 -5.76 3.82 -8.63
C PHE A 226 -4.72 4.48 -7.73
N VAL A 227 -4.20 3.70 -6.78
CA VAL A 227 -3.17 4.10 -5.84
C VAL A 227 -2.01 3.10 -5.90
N GLY A 228 -0.80 3.53 -5.63
CA GLY A 228 0.31 2.58 -5.69
C GLY A 228 1.67 3.18 -5.39
N GLY A 229 2.69 2.39 -5.72
CA GLY A 229 4.09 2.76 -5.53
C GLY A 229 4.99 2.13 -6.59
N SER A 230 6.05 2.84 -6.91
CA SER A 230 7.11 2.34 -7.78
C SER A 230 8.08 1.49 -6.97
N ALA A 231 8.32 0.26 -7.43
CA ALA A 231 9.27 -0.67 -6.84
C ALA A 231 10.67 -0.02 -6.71
N ALA A 232 11.44 -0.45 -5.73
CA ALA A 232 12.73 0.14 -5.42
C ALA A 232 13.80 -0.94 -5.14
N ASP A 233 15.08 -0.53 -5.07
CA ASP A 233 16.24 -1.41 -4.91
C ASP A 233 17.32 -0.82 -3.99
N ASN A 234 16.93 -0.36 -2.79
CA ASN A 234 17.85 0.22 -1.78
C ASN A 234 18.71 1.40 -2.27
N ASN A 235 18.26 2.19 -3.25
CA ASN A 235 18.99 3.26 -3.93
C ASN A 235 20.20 2.81 -4.76
N GLU A 236 20.25 1.56 -5.17
CA GLU A 236 21.27 1.06 -6.08
C GLU A 236 20.99 1.46 -7.53
N PHE A 237 19.71 1.67 -7.88
CA PHE A 237 19.22 2.05 -9.22
C PHE A 237 19.68 1.08 -10.32
N VAL A 238 19.70 -0.21 -10.00
CA VAL A 238 20.15 -1.30 -10.89
C VAL A 238 18.96 -2.05 -11.45
N GLU A 239 18.07 -2.57 -10.57
CA GLU A 239 16.96 -3.42 -10.99
C GLU A 239 15.84 -3.45 -9.95
N THR A 240 14.60 -3.23 -10.40
CA THR A 240 13.40 -3.32 -9.57
C THR A 240 12.43 -4.33 -10.13
N TYR A 241 11.67 -4.98 -9.24
CA TYR A 241 10.84 -6.12 -9.59
C TYR A 241 9.39 -5.94 -9.15
N VAL A 242 8.48 -6.42 -10.01
CA VAL A 242 7.05 -6.55 -9.71
C VAL A 242 6.67 -8.02 -9.84
N SER A 243 5.87 -8.53 -8.91
CA SER A 243 5.52 -9.95 -8.80
C SER A 243 4.00 -10.15 -8.79
N VAL A 244 3.53 -11.14 -9.54
CA VAL A 244 2.13 -11.57 -9.58
C VAL A 244 2.06 -13.09 -9.63
N ASN A 245 1.41 -13.72 -8.65
CA ASN A 245 1.15 -15.16 -8.60
C ASN A 245 2.37 -16.02 -8.93
N GLY A 246 3.48 -15.80 -8.23
CA GLY A 246 4.73 -16.54 -8.40
C GLY A 246 5.61 -16.11 -9.58
N TYR A 247 5.10 -15.27 -10.48
CA TYR A 247 5.88 -14.71 -11.58
C TYR A 247 6.44 -13.34 -11.22
N THR A 248 7.71 -13.12 -11.50
CA THR A 248 8.41 -11.86 -11.20
C THR A 248 9.00 -11.26 -12.48
N SER A 249 8.85 -9.96 -12.67
CA SER A 249 9.30 -9.26 -13.87
C SER A 249 9.88 -7.88 -13.53
N THR A 250 10.88 -7.49 -14.31
CA THR A 250 11.32 -6.09 -14.45
C THR A 250 10.60 -5.44 -15.64
N ASP A 251 10.80 -4.16 -15.88
CA ASP A 251 10.22 -3.44 -17.02
C ASP A 251 8.70 -3.71 -17.15
N SER A 252 7.99 -3.66 -16.01
CA SER A 252 6.62 -4.10 -15.90
C SER A 252 5.78 -3.26 -14.94
N VAL A 253 4.46 -3.38 -15.09
CA VAL A 253 3.46 -2.85 -14.15
C VAL A 253 2.44 -3.93 -13.83
N ALA A 254 2.14 -4.11 -12.54
CA ALA A 254 0.98 -4.87 -12.10
C ALA A 254 -0.19 -3.90 -11.88
N LEU A 255 -1.32 -4.21 -12.50
CA LEU A 255 -2.61 -3.54 -12.31
C LEU A 255 -3.51 -4.49 -11.54
N ILE A 256 -3.92 -4.11 -10.35
CA ILE A 256 -4.77 -4.89 -9.46
C ILE A 256 -6.09 -4.17 -9.32
N LEU A 257 -7.18 -4.74 -9.81
CA LEU A 257 -8.52 -4.16 -9.70
C LEU A 257 -9.33 -4.95 -8.67
N ILE A 258 -9.72 -4.27 -7.61
CA ILE A 258 -10.35 -4.83 -6.42
C ILE A 258 -11.80 -4.35 -6.38
N LYS A 259 -12.74 -5.30 -6.26
CA LYS A 259 -14.13 -5.03 -5.93
C LYS A 259 -14.35 -5.21 -4.43
N ILE A 260 -14.74 -4.14 -3.77
CA ILE A 260 -14.96 -4.13 -2.31
C ILE A 260 -16.31 -4.83 -1.99
N SER A 261 -16.35 -5.53 -0.86
CA SER A 261 -17.57 -6.14 -0.32
C SER A 261 -18.61 -5.07 0.05
N ASP A 262 -19.89 -5.40 -0.02
CA ASP A 262 -20.96 -4.48 0.39
C ASP A 262 -20.91 -4.13 1.90
N ASP A 263 -20.30 -5.00 2.71
CA ASP A 263 -20.09 -4.81 4.16
C ASP A 263 -18.80 -4.05 4.50
N ALA A 264 -18.02 -3.65 3.51
CA ALA A 264 -16.79 -2.91 3.68
C ALA A 264 -16.80 -1.59 2.91
N GLU A 265 -15.85 -0.75 3.22
CA GLU A 265 -15.53 0.47 2.47
C GLU A 265 -14.03 0.71 2.45
N PHE A 266 -13.58 1.58 1.59
CA PHE A 266 -12.19 1.99 1.50
C PHE A 266 -12.07 3.51 1.41
N SER A 267 -10.89 4.00 1.71
CA SER A 267 -10.51 5.39 1.47
C SER A 267 -9.09 5.44 0.93
N VAL A 268 -8.82 6.38 0.05
CA VAL A 268 -7.47 6.70 -0.39
C VAL A 268 -7.11 8.07 0.17
N ILE A 269 -5.99 8.14 0.87
CA ILE A 269 -5.48 9.38 1.44
C ILE A 269 -4.04 9.62 1.02
N LYS A 270 -3.65 10.89 1.01
CA LYS A 270 -2.28 11.34 0.78
C LYS A 270 -1.85 12.22 1.95
N THR A 271 -0.68 11.97 2.51
CA THR A 271 -0.04 12.90 3.43
C THR A 271 1.15 13.58 2.75
N GLN A 272 1.31 14.84 3.00
CA GLN A 272 2.48 15.62 2.61
C GLN A 272 2.88 16.52 3.79
N SER A 273 4.16 16.88 3.86
CA SER A 273 4.68 17.66 4.98
C SER A 273 5.42 18.87 4.45
N PHE A 274 4.66 19.70 3.70
CA PHE A 274 5.19 20.91 3.06
C PHE A 274 4.17 22.05 3.13
N GLU A 275 4.68 23.27 3.27
CA GLU A 275 3.97 24.52 3.11
C GLU A 275 4.50 25.31 1.91
N SER A 276 3.66 26.12 1.26
CA SER A 276 4.10 26.98 0.17
C SER A 276 4.88 28.17 0.70
N LEU A 277 6.00 28.45 0.06
CA LEU A 277 6.66 29.75 0.12
C LEU A 277 6.10 30.69 -0.95
N ASP A 278 6.23 31.99 -0.72
CA ASP A 278 5.73 33.01 -1.67
C ASP A 278 6.72 33.18 -2.84
N TYR A 279 6.94 32.09 -3.59
CA TYR A 279 7.76 32.06 -4.79
C TYR A 279 7.24 31.01 -5.78
N SER A 280 7.09 31.43 -7.05
CA SER A 280 6.61 30.59 -8.14
C SER A 280 7.66 30.45 -9.23
N PHE A 281 7.67 29.29 -9.85
CA PHE A 281 8.47 29.00 -11.05
C PHE A 281 7.52 28.63 -12.19
N VAL A 282 7.67 29.29 -13.32
CA VAL A 282 7.05 28.88 -14.58
C VAL A 282 8.08 28.13 -15.41
N ALA A 283 7.80 26.87 -15.76
CA ALA A 283 8.68 26.04 -16.59
C ALA A 283 8.59 26.51 -18.05
N ASN A 284 9.59 27.25 -18.54
CA ASN A 284 9.54 27.84 -19.89
C ASN A 284 10.15 26.92 -20.94
N LYS A 285 11.07 26.03 -20.53
CA LYS A 285 11.72 25.08 -21.42
C LYS A 285 12.04 23.79 -20.69
N VAL A 286 11.54 22.68 -21.24
CA VAL A 286 11.66 21.34 -20.61
C VAL A 286 12.09 20.29 -21.62
N ASP A 287 12.70 19.20 -21.12
CA ASP A 287 12.86 17.91 -21.79
C ASP A 287 12.05 16.89 -20.99
N GLU A 288 10.82 16.64 -21.43
CA GLU A 288 9.87 15.79 -20.70
C GLU A 288 10.33 14.34 -20.64
N GLU A 289 10.98 13.81 -21.70
CA GLU A 289 11.46 12.43 -21.72
C GLU A 289 12.53 12.17 -20.67
N ARG A 290 13.27 13.20 -20.29
CA ARG A 290 14.33 13.15 -19.27
C ARG A 290 13.91 13.71 -17.93
N ARG A 291 12.65 14.14 -17.77
CA ARG A 291 12.17 14.88 -16.59
C ARG A 291 13.10 16.05 -16.23
N GLN A 292 13.58 16.79 -17.24
CA GLN A 292 14.56 17.87 -17.10
C GLN A 292 13.94 19.22 -17.40
N VAL A 293 14.06 20.17 -16.47
CA VAL A 293 13.72 21.58 -16.70
C VAL A 293 14.98 22.33 -17.02
N ILE A 294 14.96 23.00 -18.18
CA ILE A 294 16.09 23.78 -18.71
C ILE A 294 15.98 25.22 -18.23
N GLU A 295 14.77 25.79 -18.24
CA GLU A 295 14.51 27.17 -17.85
C GLU A 295 13.28 27.27 -16.93
N PHE A 296 13.44 28.02 -15.86
CA PHE A 296 12.37 28.57 -15.02
C PHE A 296 12.38 30.10 -15.13
N ASN A 297 11.21 30.73 -15.25
CA ASN A 297 11.04 32.18 -15.30
C ASN A 297 11.95 32.86 -16.35
N ASN A 298 12.15 32.19 -17.51
CA ASN A 298 13.07 32.60 -18.60
C ASN A 298 14.55 32.72 -18.18
N ARG A 299 14.96 31.97 -17.14
CA ARG A 299 16.35 31.90 -16.68
C ARG A 299 16.78 30.44 -16.55
N PRO A 300 18.07 30.11 -16.64
CA PRO A 300 18.55 28.74 -16.40
C PRO A 300 18.03 28.20 -15.08
N ALA A 301 17.39 27.01 -15.10
CA ALA A 301 16.60 26.48 -13.99
C ALA A 301 17.36 26.38 -12.66
N ALA A 302 18.62 25.94 -12.70
CA ALA A 302 19.45 25.80 -11.49
C ALA A 302 19.84 27.16 -10.89
N LEU A 303 19.99 28.19 -11.69
CA LEU A 303 20.29 29.54 -11.21
C LEU A 303 19.05 30.17 -10.57
N GLU A 304 17.89 30.02 -11.22
CA GLU A 304 16.62 30.53 -10.70
C GLU A 304 16.25 29.87 -9.37
N TYR A 305 16.44 28.53 -9.28
CA TYR A 305 16.23 27.81 -8.03
C TYR A 305 17.24 28.22 -6.94
N ALA A 306 18.52 28.41 -7.29
CA ALA A 306 19.55 28.85 -6.34
C ALA A 306 19.20 30.20 -5.69
N ASP A 307 18.75 31.16 -6.50
CA ASP A 307 18.32 32.47 -6.00
C ASP A 307 17.10 32.32 -5.06
N ALA A 308 16.12 31.51 -5.44
CA ALA A 308 14.90 31.31 -4.66
C ALA A 308 15.19 30.66 -3.27
N VAL A 309 16.10 29.69 -3.19
CA VAL A 309 16.51 29.07 -1.91
C VAL A 309 17.64 29.82 -1.21
N LYS A 310 18.09 30.94 -1.77
CA LYS A 310 19.20 31.77 -1.26
C LYS A 310 20.50 30.96 -1.08
N ALA A 311 20.81 30.12 -2.05
CA ALA A 311 22.07 29.37 -2.06
C ALA A 311 23.23 30.24 -2.58
N ASP A 312 24.40 30.09 -2.02
CA ASP A 312 25.61 30.85 -2.43
C ASP A 312 26.03 30.54 -3.87
N ASN A 313 25.80 29.32 -4.33
CA ASN A 313 26.06 28.89 -5.70
C ASN A 313 25.30 27.62 -6.08
N ILE A 314 25.21 27.33 -7.39
CA ILE A 314 24.45 26.18 -7.93
C ILE A 314 25.02 24.80 -7.54
N LYS A 315 26.27 24.72 -7.09
CA LYS A 315 26.86 23.42 -6.66
C LYS A 315 26.35 22.97 -5.31
N GLU A 316 25.74 23.87 -4.55
CA GLU A 316 25.22 23.61 -3.22
C GLU A 316 23.71 23.43 -3.15
N ILE A 317 23.00 23.67 -4.26
CA ILE A 317 21.51 23.63 -4.22
C ILE A 317 20.95 22.26 -3.90
N SER A 318 21.68 21.17 -4.16
CA SER A 318 21.22 19.81 -3.83
C SER A 318 20.96 19.60 -2.33
N LYS A 319 21.59 20.36 -1.45
CA LYS A 319 21.31 20.29 -0.01
C LYS A 319 19.91 20.80 0.38
N TYR A 320 19.25 21.56 -0.51
CA TYR A 320 17.91 22.09 -0.31
C TYR A 320 16.81 21.21 -0.92
N PHE A 321 17.11 20.24 -1.77
CA PHE A 321 16.12 19.47 -2.54
C PHE A 321 15.08 18.80 -1.66
N MET A 322 15.48 18.20 -0.54
CA MET A 322 14.55 17.54 0.40
C MET A 322 13.80 18.54 1.28
N SER A 323 14.37 19.70 1.59
CA SER A 323 13.73 20.70 2.46
C SER A 323 12.88 21.70 1.68
N ASN A 324 13.20 21.92 0.41
CA ASN A 324 12.56 22.91 -0.47
C ASN A 324 12.26 22.33 -1.86
N PRO A 325 11.47 21.26 -1.96
CA PRO A 325 11.05 20.77 -3.26
C PRO A 325 10.09 21.76 -3.94
N LEU A 326 9.74 21.47 -5.18
CA LEU A 326 8.70 22.20 -5.90
C LEU A 326 7.37 21.48 -5.78
N GLY A 327 6.25 22.19 -5.95
CA GLY A 327 4.92 21.60 -5.90
C GLY A 327 3.95 22.26 -6.88
N LEU A 328 3.24 21.44 -7.64
CA LEU A 328 2.08 21.87 -8.39
C LEU A 328 0.92 22.00 -7.41
N MET A 329 0.38 23.20 -7.26
CA MET A 329 -0.75 23.45 -6.37
C MET A 329 -2.05 23.01 -7.05
N ILE A 330 -2.73 22.03 -6.45
CA ILE A 330 -4.03 21.52 -6.92
C ILE A 330 -5.16 22.30 -6.24
N GLU A 331 -5.01 22.51 -4.93
CA GLU A 331 -5.91 23.26 -4.06
C GLU A 331 -5.07 23.98 -3.00
N GLU A 332 -5.68 24.84 -2.22
CA GLU A 332 -4.99 25.50 -1.12
C GLU A 332 -4.38 24.47 -0.16
N ASN A 333 -3.05 24.54 0.04
CA ASN A 333 -2.26 23.61 0.84
C ASN A 333 -2.27 22.13 0.38
N ASN A 334 -2.68 21.85 -0.85
CA ASN A 334 -2.62 20.53 -1.45
C ASN A 334 -1.74 20.55 -2.69
N PHE A 335 -0.53 19.94 -2.58
CA PHE A 335 0.48 19.97 -3.64
C PHE A 335 0.74 18.59 -4.22
N PHE A 336 0.96 18.53 -5.52
CA PHE A 336 1.63 17.42 -6.18
C PHE A 336 3.11 17.75 -6.22
N ILE A 337 3.88 17.09 -5.35
CA ILE A 337 5.30 17.39 -5.16
C ILE A 337 6.10 16.96 -6.38
N ARG A 338 7.06 17.78 -6.74
CA ARG A 338 8.04 17.61 -7.81
C ARG A 338 9.42 17.73 -7.20
N SER A 339 9.99 16.60 -6.76
CA SER A 339 11.25 16.59 -6.07
C SER A 339 12.41 16.74 -7.06
N PRO A 340 13.29 17.73 -6.87
CA PRO A 340 14.53 17.82 -7.65
C PRO A 340 15.41 16.59 -7.38
N GLN A 341 16.03 16.06 -8.44
CA GLN A 341 16.94 14.93 -8.37
C GLN A 341 18.41 15.37 -8.38
N ARG A 342 18.77 16.10 -9.42
CA ARG A 342 20.16 16.57 -9.63
C ARG A 342 20.25 17.74 -10.59
N VAL A 343 21.40 18.38 -10.58
CA VAL A 343 21.76 19.45 -11.53
C VAL A 343 22.55 18.86 -12.70
N ILE A 344 22.22 19.29 -13.92
CA ILE A 344 22.95 18.97 -15.15
C ILE A 344 23.34 20.28 -15.83
N GLY A 345 24.61 20.69 -15.71
CA GLY A 345 25.01 22.03 -16.18
C GLY A 345 24.27 23.12 -15.41
N THR A 346 23.36 23.83 -16.07
CA THR A 346 22.47 24.82 -15.45
C THR A 346 21.00 24.41 -15.46
N SER A 347 20.69 23.18 -15.87
CA SER A 347 19.35 22.60 -15.84
C SER A 347 19.16 21.75 -14.58
N MET A 348 17.90 21.43 -14.25
CA MET A 348 17.55 20.57 -13.13
C MET A 348 16.77 19.35 -13.62
N MET A 349 17.14 18.15 -13.14
CA MET A 349 16.33 16.94 -13.27
C MET A 349 15.44 16.76 -12.08
N PHE A 350 14.28 16.13 -12.32
CA PHE A 350 13.27 15.83 -11.31
C PHE A 350 12.94 14.35 -11.29
N TYR A 351 12.35 13.88 -10.19
CA TYR A 351 11.82 12.51 -10.09
C TYR A 351 10.44 12.37 -10.74
N CYS A 352 9.71 13.46 -10.93
CA CYS A 352 8.45 13.54 -11.67
C CYS A 352 8.52 14.62 -12.76
N ASN A 353 7.70 14.49 -13.80
CA ASN A 353 7.61 15.48 -14.86
C ASN A 353 7.09 16.86 -14.38
N ILE A 354 7.70 17.90 -14.92
CA ILE A 354 7.18 19.26 -14.96
C ILE A 354 7.05 19.59 -16.44
N LEU A 355 5.83 19.86 -16.91
CA LEU A 355 5.55 20.15 -18.32
C LEU A 355 5.80 21.61 -18.62
N GLU A 356 6.06 21.92 -19.90
CA GLU A 356 6.23 23.31 -20.34
C GLU A 356 4.97 24.13 -20.07
N GLY A 357 5.15 25.34 -19.53
CA GLY A 357 4.07 26.22 -19.10
C GLY A 357 3.51 25.94 -17.70
N MET A 358 3.87 24.84 -17.03
CA MET A 358 3.44 24.61 -15.65
C MET A 358 4.02 25.64 -14.70
N GLU A 359 3.17 26.14 -13.80
CA GLU A 359 3.56 26.92 -12.63
C GLU A 359 3.67 26.01 -11.41
N VAL A 360 4.83 26.01 -10.77
CA VAL A 360 5.08 25.27 -9.52
C VAL A 360 5.54 26.22 -8.43
N LYS A 361 5.17 25.92 -7.19
CA LYS A 361 5.53 26.73 -6.01
C LYS A 361 6.80 26.17 -5.37
N LEU A 362 7.64 27.07 -4.84
CA LEU A 362 8.70 26.67 -3.91
C LEU A 362 8.04 26.26 -2.60
N LEU A 363 8.41 25.08 -2.11
CA LEU A 363 7.87 24.54 -0.88
C LEU A 363 8.93 24.56 0.23
N LYS A 364 8.46 24.44 1.46
CA LYS A 364 9.28 24.27 2.66
C LYS A 364 8.77 23.11 3.48
N ALA A 365 9.65 22.21 3.89
CA ALA A 365 9.31 21.07 4.73
C ALA A 365 8.75 21.51 6.10
N THR A 366 7.69 20.83 6.53
CA THR A 366 7.03 20.95 7.84
C THR A 366 7.32 19.72 8.71
N ASN A 367 6.44 19.39 9.67
CA ASN A 367 6.63 18.26 10.56
C ASN A 367 5.96 17.00 10.02
N ILE A 368 6.77 16.07 9.50
CA ILE A 368 6.32 14.80 8.92
C ILE A 368 5.51 13.93 9.91
N ILE A 369 5.83 13.96 11.22
CA ILE A 369 5.15 13.19 12.25
C ILE A 369 3.75 13.76 12.51
N ASP A 370 3.69 15.06 12.78
CA ASP A 370 2.43 15.72 13.12
C ASP A 370 1.43 15.70 11.96
N ASP A 371 1.91 15.94 10.73
CA ASP A 371 1.06 15.93 9.54
C ASP A 371 0.51 14.53 9.26
N THR A 372 1.34 13.49 9.38
CA THR A 372 0.88 12.10 9.18
C THR A 372 -0.07 11.67 10.29
N ARG A 373 0.27 11.94 11.56
CA ARG A 373 -0.57 11.61 12.72
C ARG A 373 -1.96 12.25 12.59
N ARG A 374 -2.01 13.56 12.33
CA ARG A 374 -3.26 14.29 12.14
C ARG A 374 -4.12 13.71 11.02
N THR A 375 -3.51 13.32 9.91
CA THR A 375 -4.24 12.73 8.78
C THR A 375 -4.85 11.37 9.16
N ILE A 376 -4.10 10.50 9.84
CA ILE A 376 -4.60 9.20 10.30
C ILE A 376 -5.67 9.35 11.37
N GLU A 377 -5.48 10.22 12.37
CA GLU A 377 -6.46 10.48 13.44
C GLU A 377 -7.78 11.05 12.89
N ASN A 378 -7.70 11.99 11.95
CA ASN A 378 -8.89 12.53 11.27
C ASN A 378 -9.64 11.42 10.53
N LYS A 379 -8.93 10.58 9.76
CA LYS A 379 -9.56 9.48 9.03
C LYS A 379 -10.14 8.41 9.97
N ALA A 380 -9.44 8.08 11.05
CA ALA A 380 -9.96 7.17 12.08
C ALA A 380 -11.22 7.72 12.77
N SER A 381 -11.28 9.03 12.99
CA SER A 381 -12.46 9.70 13.56
C SER A 381 -13.65 9.69 12.60
N GLU A 382 -13.40 9.82 11.29
CA GLU A 382 -14.42 9.76 10.25
C GLU A 382 -15.00 8.35 10.07
N LEU A 383 -14.14 7.33 10.03
CA LEU A 383 -14.52 5.94 9.80
C LEU A 383 -14.93 5.17 11.07
N GLY A 384 -14.65 5.73 12.26
CA GLY A 384 -14.81 5.06 13.55
C GLY A 384 -13.73 4.01 13.84
N LYS A 385 -13.26 3.26 12.84
CA LYS A 385 -12.18 2.28 12.96
C LYS A 385 -11.47 2.10 11.63
N ILE A 386 -10.18 1.87 11.65
CA ILE A 386 -9.38 1.45 10.50
C ILE A 386 -9.02 -0.02 10.69
N ASP A 387 -9.39 -0.89 9.75
CA ASP A 387 -9.11 -2.32 9.82
C ASP A 387 -7.79 -2.70 9.13
N GLY A 388 -7.29 -1.89 8.19
CA GLY A 388 -6.00 -2.09 7.55
C GLY A 388 -5.54 -0.92 6.69
N ILE A 389 -4.22 -0.78 6.54
CA ILE A 389 -3.56 0.25 5.72
C ILE A 389 -2.50 -0.40 4.83
N ILE A 390 -2.54 -0.09 3.53
CA ILE A 390 -1.41 -0.28 2.62
C ILE A 390 -0.82 1.09 2.35
N ASN A 391 0.46 1.28 2.71
CA ASN A 391 1.15 2.57 2.65
C ASN A 391 2.26 2.56 1.59
N PHE A 392 2.12 3.41 0.59
CA PHE A 392 3.14 3.69 -0.42
C PHE A 392 3.85 4.98 -0.02
N GLN A 393 5.04 4.84 0.56
CA GLN A 393 5.78 5.97 1.12
C GLN A 393 6.99 6.32 0.28
N CYS A 394 7.16 7.58 -0.06
CA CYS A 394 8.37 8.04 -0.75
C CYS A 394 9.63 7.69 0.04
N ILE A 395 10.64 7.21 -0.66
CA ILE A 395 11.94 6.93 -0.04
C ILE A 395 12.56 8.18 0.59
N HIS A 396 12.34 9.37 0.04
CA HIS A 396 12.83 10.61 0.63
C HIS A 396 12.31 10.84 2.04
N ARG A 397 11.03 10.48 2.30
CA ARG A 397 10.46 10.55 3.66
C ARG A 397 11.15 9.57 4.60
N THR A 398 11.41 8.35 4.14
CA THR A 398 12.16 7.35 4.94
C THR A 398 13.58 7.83 5.24
N LEU A 399 14.28 8.40 4.26
CA LEU A 399 15.62 8.96 4.44
C LEU A 399 15.62 10.14 5.41
N GLU A 400 14.61 11.00 5.34
CA GLU A 400 14.45 12.12 6.28
C GLU A 400 14.21 11.61 7.71
N LEU A 401 13.30 10.64 7.89
CA LEU A 401 13.02 10.02 9.19
C LEU A 401 14.26 9.38 9.80
N LYS A 402 15.03 8.62 9.01
CA LYS A 402 16.29 8.02 9.44
C LYS A 402 17.33 9.08 9.82
N LYS A 403 17.52 10.11 8.99
CA LYS A 403 18.46 11.21 9.23
C LYS A 403 18.15 11.99 10.50
N LYS A 404 16.87 12.17 10.81
CA LYS A 404 16.39 12.89 11.99
C LYS A 404 16.19 11.99 13.22
N ASN A 405 16.44 10.67 13.12
CA ASN A 405 16.13 9.65 14.15
C ASN A 405 14.66 9.65 14.60
N LEU A 406 13.74 9.80 13.65
CA LEU A 406 12.29 9.86 13.89
C LEU A 406 11.55 8.59 13.43
N SER A 407 12.25 7.55 12.97
CA SER A 407 11.66 6.32 12.43
C SER A 407 10.70 5.65 13.41
N ASP A 408 11.11 5.50 14.68
CA ASP A 408 10.28 4.88 15.72
C ASP A 408 9.04 5.71 16.07
N GLU A 409 9.18 7.04 16.07
CA GLU A 409 8.06 7.93 16.35
C GLU A 409 7.02 7.89 15.20
N TYR A 410 7.48 7.87 13.98
CA TYR A 410 6.64 7.72 12.80
C TYR A 410 5.91 6.38 12.79
N ALA A 411 6.63 5.29 13.01
CA ALA A 411 6.07 3.94 13.02
C ALA A 411 4.98 3.76 14.08
N LYS A 412 5.12 4.39 15.26
CA LYS A 412 4.12 4.35 16.35
C LYS A 412 2.74 4.87 15.94
N ILE A 413 2.63 5.70 14.90
CA ILE A 413 1.35 6.18 14.36
C ILE A 413 0.50 4.98 13.90
N PHE A 414 1.13 3.92 13.41
CA PHE A 414 0.49 2.74 12.83
C PHE A 414 0.45 1.52 13.76
N LYS A 415 0.91 1.65 15.01
CA LYS A 415 1.15 0.50 15.92
C LYS A 415 -0.07 -0.38 16.12
N ASP A 416 -1.25 0.23 16.27
CA ASP A 416 -2.48 -0.49 16.61
C ASP A 416 -3.37 -0.78 15.39
N ILE A 417 -2.87 -0.49 14.19
CA ILE A 417 -3.56 -0.69 12.92
C ILE A 417 -2.78 -1.70 12.09
N PRO A 418 -3.41 -2.79 11.59
CA PRO A 418 -2.78 -3.67 10.62
C PRO A 418 -2.26 -2.87 9.43
N THR A 419 -0.95 -2.70 9.33
CA THR A 419 -0.32 -1.84 8.33
C THR A 419 0.85 -2.54 7.69
N ILE A 420 0.95 -2.45 6.38
CA ILE A 420 2.15 -2.69 5.63
C ILE A 420 2.43 -1.53 4.70
N GLY A 421 3.67 -1.38 4.31
CA GLY A 421 4.08 -0.39 3.33
C GLY A 421 5.52 -0.57 2.94
N PHE A 422 5.97 0.27 2.01
CA PHE A 422 7.36 0.26 1.58
C PHE A 422 7.85 1.63 1.15
N SER A 423 9.16 1.79 1.16
CA SER A 423 9.87 2.96 0.62
C SER A 423 9.95 2.85 -0.89
N ALA A 424 9.09 3.62 -1.58
CA ALA A 424 8.90 3.64 -3.02
C ALA A 424 9.79 4.67 -3.71
N TYR A 425 10.12 4.44 -4.98
CA TYR A 425 10.79 5.44 -5.83
C TYR A 425 9.85 6.52 -6.36
N GLY A 426 8.58 6.41 -6.07
CA GLY A 426 7.53 7.39 -6.33
C GLY A 426 6.17 6.78 -6.02
N GLU A 427 5.21 7.65 -5.76
CA GLU A 427 3.85 7.26 -5.38
C GLU A 427 2.87 7.57 -6.51
N GLN A 428 1.84 6.73 -6.64
CA GLN A 428 0.73 6.95 -7.54
C GLN A 428 -0.50 7.40 -6.76
N TYR A 429 -0.99 8.60 -7.09
CA TYR A 429 -2.17 9.22 -6.52
C TYR A 429 -2.78 10.17 -7.56
N ILE A 430 -3.77 9.70 -8.35
CA ILE A 430 -4.31 10.39 -9.54
C ILE A 430 -3.25 10.54 -10.65
N GLY A 431 -2.04 10.87 -10.31
CA GLY A 431 -0.86 10.97 -11.14
C GLY A 431 0.35 10.40 -10.42
N HIS A 432 1.55 10.65 -10.95
CA HIS A 432 2.82 10.31 -10.30
C HIS A 432 3.31 11.48 -9.45
N ILE A 433 3.66 11.22 -8.20
CA ILE A 433 4.09 12.22 -7.20
C ILE A 433 5.26 11.71 -6.38
N ASN A 434 5.93 12.61 -5.66
CA ASN A 434 7.02 12.30 -4.73
C ASN A 434 6.82 12.95 -3.36
N ASP A 435 7.70 12.63 -2.41
CA ASP A 435 7.76 13.20 -1.06
C ASP A 435 6.44 13.12 -0.29
N THR A 436 5.61 12.14 -0.64
CA THR A 436 4.31 11.88 -0.01
C THR A 436 4.27 10.51 0.63
N SER A 437 3.21 10.26 1.37
CA SER A 437 2.80 8.92 1.77
C SER A 437 1.35 8.77 1.33
N THR A 438 1.13 7.88 0.38
CA THR A 438 -0.19 7.57 -0.18
C THR A 438 -0.68 6.26 0.42
N MET A 439 -1.89 6.25 0.93
CA MET A 439 -2.39 5.11 1.69
C MET A 439 -3.74 4.65 1.17
N LEU A 440 -3.89 3.34 0.99
CA LEU A 440 -5.17 2.68 0.83
C LEU A 440 -5.62 2.15 2.19
N ILE A 441 -6.75 2.63 2.64
CA ILE A 441 -7.34 2.30 3.95
C ILE A 441 -8.58 1.47 3.72
N PHE A 442 -8.73 0.41 4.52
CA PHE A 442 -9.91 -0.45 4.54
C PHE A 442 -10.59 -0.41 5.91
N ASN A 443 -11.91 -0.43 5.90
CA ASN A 443 -12.69 -0.66 7.11
C ASN A 443 -13.98 -1.45 6.82
N LEU A 444 -14.40 -2.23 7.81
CA LEU A 444 -15.72 -2.85 7.82
C LEU A 444 -16.75 -1.83 8.29
N LYS A 445 -17.85 -1.73 7.58
CA LYS A 445 -18.97 -0.91 7.99
C LYS A 445 -19.48 -1.43 9.32
N THR A 446 -19.42 -0.62 10.35
CA THR A 446 -20.08 -0.93 11.62
C THR A 446 -21.59 -0.94 11.36
N GLY A 447 -22.25 -2.06 11.56
CA GLY A 447 -23.70 -2.18 11.35
C GLY A 447 -24.43 -1.03 12.07
N LYS A 448 -25.22 -0.29 11.29
CA LYS A 448 -26.16 0.69 11.83
C LYS A 448 -27.23 0.01 12.65
#